data_46aedb55bf06c9c87489df1937000d6d
#
_entry.id   46aedb55bf06c9c87489df1937000d6d
#
_cell.length_a   1.000
_cell.length_b   1.000
_cell.length_c   1.000
_cell.angle_alpha   90.00
_cell.angle_beta   90.00
_cell.angle_gamma   90.00
#
_symmetry.space_group_name_H-M   'P 1'
#
loop_
_entity.id
_entity.type
_entity.pdbx_description
1 polymer ?
#
loop_
_entity_poly.entity_id
_entity_poly.type
_entity_poly.pdbx_seq_one_letter_code
_entity_poly.pdbx_strand_id
1 'polypeptide(L)'
;TEKSGNYVADLVSQMMSYPLENIIDQPYAIEQMDTQAINAKLAEMTLANVRILLVDDKAKTDKKTKYFEAPYAVHKISEQQKAKWLNFSQNPELKLPALNPYFATDFSLNESDKSRLKPQLIEAEQGTQIYAMPSHYFGNEPKAKISLGLGITPKVEDLRQSVSATLLGYMSDLVQNKIDFQASIAGMSASVSMAENGVVLQADGYTQNLAKLLKDKMVLFQQFTLSEDTLAQAKQRYLEALDRAEKENALRQANAVITRFSSYPYFEMAKQRAMIEQISLADIQQMREKLLNKATSLRVLAVGNLSDNQVKQIATEVETVFNNQNSQIDLGRYLDINQSQRKLNHIKQISHEDNALTIAYFPKGYDELQGLSRASLLKDILSRWYFDDLRTDKQLGYVVYAYNTRIGTTSGLQFSVQSPTASPKEIMQHNERFFKESLAKLNAMSTEEFEKYRASLLEVLQHKPESLDQEFAEFVTDFSRGNGQFDHKAKLIELIKQLTKQDILDFYQQTIIDQTGFVFASQAVGKNPKISQVAELKGFEKVESVEALQKGFEIKRY
;
A
#
# COMPACT_ATOMS: atom_id res chain seq x y z
N THR A 1 -2.16 -2.80 -19.56
CA THR A 1 -3.32 -1.91 -19.78
C THR A 1 -3.05 -0.57 -19.14
N GLU A 2 -2.96 0.47 -19.97
CA GLU A 2 -2.79 1.84 -19.50
C GLU A 2 -4.09 2.32 -18.86
N LYS A 3 -3.99 3.06 -17.77
CA LYS A 3 -5.16 3.72 -17.18
C LYS A 3 -5.70 4.72 -18.20
N SER A 4 -6.99 4.73 -18.47
CA SER A 4 -7.63 5.53 -19.52
C SER A 4 -7.25 7.01 -19.52
N GLY A 5 -7.11 7.63 -18.34
CA GLY A 5 -6.65 9.02 -18.20
C GLY A 5 -5.19 9.22 -18.60
N ASN A 6 -4.30 8.29 -18.29
CA ASN A 6 -2.89 8.34 -18.71
C ASN A 6 -2.79 8.10 -20.22
N TYR A 7 -3.55 7.16 -20.76
CA TYR A 7 -3.55 6.87 -22.19
C TYR A 7 -3.88 8.09 -23.05
N VAL A 8 -4.92 8.85 -22.68
CA VAL A 8 -5.28 10.09 -23.38
C VAL A 8 -4.16 11.14 -23.27
N ALA A 9 -3.58 11.32 -22.08
CA ALA A 9 -2.47 12.24 -21.88
C ALA A 9 -1.21 11.84 -22.68
N ASP A 10 -0.93 10.53 -22.73
CA ASP A 10 0.18 9.98 -23.50
C ASP A 10 -0.03 10.18 -25.00
N LEU A 11 -1.23 9.90 -25.52
CA LEU A 11 -1.56 10.18 -26.92
C LEU A 11 -1.38 11.66 -27.28
N VAL A 12 -1.89 12.58 -26.43
CA VAL A 12 -1.69 14.03 -26.63
C VAL A 12 -0.20 14.37 -26.65
N SER A 13 0.60 13.77 -25.77
CA SER A 13 2.04 13.99 -25.74
C SER A 13 2.73 13.43 -27.01
N GLN A 14 2.29 12.27 -27.51
CA GLN A 14 2.80 11.67 -28.74
C GLN A 14 2.50 12.54 -29.97
N MET A 15 1.36 13.23 -30.01
CA MET A 15 1.01 14.17 -31.08
C MET A 15 2.02 15.31 -31.25
N MET A 16 2.81 15.62 -30.22
CA MET A 16 3.88 16.61 -30.31
C MET A 16 5.14 16.10 -31.02
N SER A 17 5.30 14.78 -31.10
CA SER A 17 6.53 14.12 -31.59
C SER A 17 6.33 13.30 -32.86
N TYR A 18 5.12 12.84 -33.12
CA TYR A 18 4.80 11.92 -34.23
C TYR A 18 3.60 12.40 -35.04
N PRO A 19 3.51 12.03 -36.36
CA PRO A 19 2.31 12.22 -37.15
C PRO A 19 1.10 11.51 -36.54
N LEU A 20 -0.11 12.04 -36.75
CA LEU A 20 -1.34 11.51 -36.14
C LEU A 20 -1.59 10.03 -36.44
N GLU A 21 -1.25 9.59 -37.64
CA GLU A 21 -1.36 8.20 -38.07
C GLU A 21 -0.45 7.24 -37.32
N ASN A 22 0.59 7.74 -36.65
CA ASN A 22 1.62 6.94 -36.00
C ASN A 22 1.68 7.10 -34.47
N ILE A 23 0.78 7.88 -33.87
CA ILE A 23 0.85 8.21 -32.42
C ILE A 23 0.63 7.02 -31.50
N ILE A 24 0.05 5.91 -31.99
CA ILE A 24 -0.24 4.73 -31.18
C ILE A 24 0.97 3.78 -31.17
N ASP A 25 1.58 3.55 -32.32
CA ASP A 25 2.54 2.48 -32.52
C ASP A 25 3.98 2.95 -32.72
N GLN A 26 4.20 4.13 -33.30
CA GLN A 26 5.54 4.65 -33.61
C GLN A 26 6.51 4.68 -32.41
N PRO A 27 6.09 5.01 -31.19
CA PRO A 27 6.98 4.95 -30.03
C PRO A 27 7.57 3.55 -29.77
N TYR A 28 6.91 2.50 -30.25
CA TYR A 28 7.24 1.10 -29.99
C TYR A 28 7.59 0.32 -31.28
N ALA A 29 7.31 0.89 -32.45
CA ALA A 29 7.54 0.22 -33.72
C ALA A 29 9.03 0.25 -34.10
N ILE A 30 9.68 -0.90 -34.01
CA ILE A 30 11.03 -1.11 -34.54
C ILE A 30 10.89 -2.07 -35.74
N GLU A 31 10.68 -1.49 -36.91
CA GLU A 31 10.50 -2.29 -38.14
C GLU A 31 11.80 -2.93 -38.61
N GLN A 32 12.92 -2.23 -38.47
CA GLN A 32 14.25 -2.71 -38.87
C GLN A 32 15.32 -2.22 -37.90
N MET A 33 16.33 -3.09 -37.67
CA MET A 33 17.51 -2.72 -36.89
C MET A 33 18.44 -1.86 -37.78
N ASP A 34 18.44 -0.55 -37.58
CA ASP A 34 19.38 0.34 -38.26
C ASP A 34 20.73 0.38 -37.54
N THR A 35 21.59 -0.56 -37.89
CA THR A 35 22.95 -0.69 -37.35
C THR A 35 23.81 0.53 -37.67
N GLN A 36 23.57 1.21 -38.81
CA GLN A 36 24.34 2.38 -39.20
C GLN A 36 23.99 3.58 -38.31
N ALA A 37 22.70 3.83 -38.08
CA ALA A 37 22.25 4.89 -37.15
C ALA A 37 22.72 4.64 -35.70
N ILE A 38 22.66 3.38 -35.25
CA ILE A 38 23.17 3.01 -33.92
C ILE A 38 24.66 3.30 -33.80
N ASN A 39 25.46 2.86 -34.79
CA ASN A 39 26.91 3.10 -34.79
C ASN A 39 27.24 4.61 -34.87
N ALA A 40 26.48 5.38 -35.65
CA ALA A 40 26.64 6.84 -35.69
C ALA A 40 26.38 7.49 -34.31
N LYS A 41 25.35 7.05 -33.58
CA LYS A 41 25.09 7.52 -32.23
C LYS A 41 26.14 7.07 -31.20
N LEU A 42 26.66 5.87 -31.32
CA LEU A 42 27.78 5.39 -30.49
C LEU A 42 29.06 6.23 -30.75
N ALA A 43 29.32 6.62 -31.99
CA ALA A 43 30.47 7.46 -32.34
C ALA A 43 30.37 8.89 -31.73
N GLU A 44 29.17 9.39 -31.39
CA GLU A 44 28.97 10.65 -30.68
C GLU A 44 29.29 10.53 -29.17
N MET A 45 29.38 9.33 -28.59
CA MET A 45 29.69 9.09 -27.18
C MET A 45 31.19 9.24 -26.92
N THR A 46 31.66 10.49 -26.91
CA THR A 46 33.07 10.86 -26.75
C THR A 46 33.25 11.73 -25.51
N LEU A 47 34.51 11.84 -25.03
CA LEU A 47 34.84 12.77 -23.95
C LEU A 47 34.60 14.25 -24.32
N ALA A 48 34.49 14.59 -25.59
CA ALA A 48 34.13 15.92 -26.04
C ALA A 48 32.65 16.23 -25.78
N ASN A 49 31.80 15.21 -25.85
CA ASN A 49 30.34 15.35 -25.72
C ASN A 49 29.83 14.97 -24.32
N VAL A 50 30.69 14.47 -23.43
CA VAL A 50 30.26 14.01 -22.11
C VAL A 50 29.93 15.20 -21.20
N ARG A 51 28.82 15.09 -20.47
CA ARG A 51 28.46 15.96 -19.34
C ARG A 51 28.33 15.12 -18.09
N ILE A 52 28.99 15.54 -17.03
CA ILE A 52 28.94 14.88 -15.71
C ILE A 52 28.24 15.82 -14.76
N LEU A 53 27.12 15.35 -14.17
CA LEU A 53 26.42 16.04 -13.09
C LEU A 53 26.84 15.38 -11.77
N LEU A 54 27.51 16.18 -10.92
CA LEU A 54 27.83 15.77 -9.55
C LEU A 54 26.91 16.52 -8.58
N VAL A 55 26.15 15.78 -7.79
CA VAL A 55 25.30 16.31 -6.72
C VAL A 55 25.97 15.95 -5.38
N ASP A 56 26.40 16.98 -4.65
CA ASP A 56 27.11 16.83 -3.38
C ASP A 56 26.77 18.05 -2.51
N ASP A 57 26.38 17.82 -1.27
CA ASP A 57 26.05 18.86 -0.28
C ASP A 57 27.28 19.74 0.09
N LYS A 58 28.49 19.23 -0.15
CA LYS A 58 29.77 19.92 0.08
C LYS A 58 30.36 20.56 -1.17
N ALA A 59 29.68 20.46 -2.31
CA ALA A 59 30.17 21.03 -3.56
C ALA A 59 30.36 22.54 -3.45
N LYS A 60 31.52 23.05 -3.91
CA LYS A 60 31.76 24.48 -4.02
C LYS A 60 31.03 25.01 -5.26
N THR A 61 30.12 25.95 -5.06
CA THR A 61 29.28 26.53 -6.07
C THR A 61 29.50 28.03 -6.18
N ASP A 62 29.40 28.60 -7.40
CA ASP A 62 29.63 30.02 -7.70
C ASP A 62 28.44 30.69 -8.43
N LYS A 63 27.39 29.92 -8.75
CA LYS A 63 26.23 30.33 -9.50
C LYS A 63 24.94 29.83 -8.85
N LYS A 64 23.82 30.46 -9.25
CA LYS A 64 22.47 30.05 -8.89
C LYS A 64 21.58 29.96 -10.13
N THR A 65 20.68 29.01 -10.15
CA THR A 65 19.65 28.89 -11.20
C THR A 65 18.64 30.03 -11.09
N LYS A 66 18.09 30.46 -12.22
CA LYS A 66 17.27 31.68 -12.32
C LYS A 66 15.97 31.60 -11.48
N TYR A 67 15.30 30.47 -11.45
CA TYR A 67 13.96 30.36 -10.86
C TYR A 67 13.97 29.69 -9.49
N PHE A 68 14.84 28.71 -9.26
CA PHE A 68 14.88 27.94 -8.04
C PHE A 68 16.02 28.32 -7.11
N GLU A 69 16.87 29.27 -7.54
CA GLU A 69 18.06 29.71 -6.81
C GLU A 69 18.98 28.54 -6.36
N ALA A 70 18.84 27.38 -7.02
CA ALA A 70 19.64 26.21 -6.71
C ALA A 70 21.13 26.51 -6.99
N PRO A 71 22.01 26.29 -6.02
CA PRO A 71 23.42 26.56 -6.18
C PRO A 71 24.08 25.55 -7.12
N TYR A 72 24.93 26.02 -8.05
CA TYR A 72 25.68 25.16 -8.95
C TYR A 72 27.03 25.78 -9.35
N ALA A 73 27.91 24.96 -9.90
CA ALA A 73 29.13 25.40 -10.59
C ALA A 73 29.30 24.61 -11.89
N VAL A 74 29.97 25.19 -12.88
CA VAL A 74 30.30 24.49 -14.13
C VAL A 74 31.81 24.51 -14.31
N HIS A 75 32.39 23.31 -14.34
CA HIS A 75 33.82 23.13 -14.54
C HIS A 75 34.08 22.41 -15.86
N LYS A 76 35.13 22.85 -16.57
CA LYS A 76 35.62 22.07 -17.70
C LYS A 76 36.42 20.88 -17.20
N ILE A 77 36.21 19.72 -17.81
CA ILE A 77 37.01 18.53 -17.52
C ILE A 77 38.46 18.81 -17.96
N SER A 78 39.43 18.66 -17.08
CA SER A 78 40.83 18.94 -17.39
C SER A 78 41.40 17.93 -18.40
N GLU A 79 42.37 18.34 -19.20
CA GLU A 79 43.05 17.44 -20.16
C GLU A 79 43.74 16.27 -19.43
N GLN A 80 44.24 16.48 -18.23
CA GLN A 80 44.79 15.41 -17.40
C GLN A 80 43.72 14.37 -17.04
N GLN A 81 42.52 14.80 -16.69
CA GLN A 81 41.42 13.92 -16.37
C GLN A 81 40.94 13.15 -17.60
N LYS A 82 40.84 13.84 -18.76
CA LYS A 82 40.50 13.20 -20.04
C LYS A 82 41.54 12.14 -20.43
N ALA A 83 42.83 12.47 -20.31
CA ALA A 83 43.93 11.54 -20.59
C ALA A 83 43.86 10.30 -19.67
N LYS A 84 43.55 10.50 -18.40
CA LYS A 84 43.38 9.39 -17.45
C LYS A 84 42.22 8.49 -17.87
N TRP A 85 41.11 9.03 -18.33
CA TRP A 85 39.94 8.25 -18.77
C TRP A 85 40.17 7.57 -20.12
N LEU A 86 40.95 8.16 -21.01
CA LEU A 86 41.30 7.54 -22.30
C LEU A 86 42.34 6.42 -22.17
N ASN A 87 43.16 6.49 -21.11
CA ASN A 87 44.23 5.50 -20.89
C ASN A 87 43.81 4.40 -19.91
N PHE A 88 42.54 4.02 -19.92
CA PHE A 88 42.11 2.88 -19.12
C PHE A 88 42.36 1.57 -19.85
N SER A 89 42.91 0.57 -19.18
CA SER A 89 42.96 -0.80 -19.69
C SER A 89 41.57 -1.42 -19.64
N GLN A 90 41.28 -2.36 -20.54
CA GLN A 90 40.03 -3.10 -20.51
C GLN A 90 39.81 -3.69 -19.10
N ASN A 91 38.75 -3.26 -18.42
CA ASN A 91 38.39 -3.86 -17.15
C ASN A 91 37.59 -5.16 -17.44
N PRO A 92 38.09 -6.35 -17.05
CA PRO A 92 37.43 -7.62 -17.31
C PRO A 92 36.08 -7.75 -16.58
N GLU A 93 35.81 -6.91 -15.59
CA GLU A 93 34.52 -6.84 -14.89
C GLU A 93 33.46 -6.10 -15.71
N LEU A 94 33.87 -5.24 -16.67
CA LEU A 94 32.97 -4.54 -17.58
C LEU A 94 32.57 -5.47 -18.74
N LYS A 95 31.40 -6.05 -18.66
CA LYS A 95 30.83 -6.92 -19.69
C LYS A 95 29.36 -6.60 -19.92
N LEU A 96 28.87 -6.95 -21.08
CA LEU A 96 27.44 -6.85 -21.34
C LEU A 96 26.66 -7.68 -20.31
N PRO A 97 25.50 -7.20 -19.85
CA PRO A 97 24.64 -8.00 -18.98
C PRO A 97 24.20 -9.27 -19.72
N ALA A 98 23.96 -10.35 -18.96
CA ALA A 98 23.31 -11.53 -19.50
C ALA A 98 21.90 -11.18 -20.00
N LEU A 99 21.39 -11.98 -20.94
CA LEU A 99 20.01 -11.85 -21.40
C LEU A 99 19.06 -11.91 -20.20
N ASN A 100 18.07 -11.04 -20.20
CA ASN A 100 17.06 -11.02 -19.15
C ASN A 100 16.19 -12.29 -19.24
N PRO A 101 16.17 -13.14 -18.19
CA PRO A 101 15.49 -14.43 -18.23
C PRO A 101 13.97 -14.33 -18.09
N TYR A 102 13.43 -13.12 -17.89
CA TYR A 102 12.00 -12.88 -17.65
C TYR A 102 11.26 -12.32 -18.87
N PHE A 103 11.95 -11.96 -19.97
CA PHE A 103 11.25 -11.59 -21.19
C PHE A 103 10.41 -12.75 -21.70
N ALA A 104 9.11 -12.51 -21.85
CA ALA A 104 8.20 -13.48 -22.43
C ALA A 104 8.40 -13.53 -23.96
N THR A 105 8.37 -14.73 -24.49
CA THR A 105 8.36 -15.04 -25.92
C THR A 105 7.14 -15.86 -26.33
N ASP A 106 6.45 -16.45 -25.36
CA ASP A 106 5.20 -17.17 -25.52
C ASP A 106 4.06 -16.34 -24.86
N PHE A 107 3.10 -15.95 -25.68
CA PHE A 107 1.92 -15.19 -25.29
C PHE A 107 0.64 -15.99 -25.48
N SER A 108 0.73 -17.32 -25.53
CA SER A 108 -0.41 -18.20 -25.66
C SER A 108 -1.36 -18.07 -24.47
N LEU A 109 -2.64 -18.27 -24.76
CA LEU A 109 -3.67 -18.25 -23.74
C LEU A 109 -4.01 -19.68 -23.34
N ASN A 110 -4.11 -19.93 -22.04
CA ASN A 110 -4.62 -21.19 -21.54
C ASN A 110 -6.12 -21.34 -21.88
N GLU A 111 -6.56 -22.56 -22.16
CA GLU A 111 -8.00 -22.85 -22.19
C GLU A 111 -8.59 -22.54 -20.82
N SER A 112 -9.65 -21.73 -20.81
CA SER A 112 -10.23 -21.22 -19.56
C SER A 112 -11.73 -21.42 -19.53
N ASP A 113 -12.26 -21.80 -18.39
CA ASP A 113 -13.68 -21.82 -18.10
C ASP A 113 -14.20 -20.38 -17.83
N LYS A 114 -14.66 -19.72 -18.90
CA LYS A 114 -15.20 -18.35 -18.83
C LYS A 114 -16.48 -18.24 -18.02
N SER A 115 -17.06 -19.33 -17.54
CA SER A 115 -18.22 -19.33 -16.63
C SER A 115 -17.84 -18.98 -15.20
N ARG A 116 -16.55 -19.08 -14.84
CA ARG A 116 -16.05 -18.69 -13.50
C ARG A 116 -16.03 -17.16 -13.38
N LEU A 117 -16.99 -16.62 -12.65
CA LEU A 117 -17.07 -15.17 -12.38
C LEU A 117 -16.41 -14.75 -11.06
N LYS A 118 -15.94 -15.71 -10.27
CA LYS A 118 -15.25 -15.54 -9.00
C LYS A 118 -14.27 -16.71 -8.76
N PRO A 119 -13.25 -16.52 -7.92
CA PRO A 119 -12.31 -17.58 -7.59
C PRO A 119 -13.01 -18.82 -7.03
N GLN A 120 -12.62 -19.99 -7.51
CA GLN A 120 -13.12 -21.28 -7.03
C GLN A 120 -12.01 -22.01 -6.29
N LEU A 121 -12.40 -22.74 -5.25
CA LEU A 121 -11.51 -23.63 -4.53
C LEU A 121 -11.17 -24.80 -5.45
N ILE A 122 -9.91 -24.88 -5.90
CA ILE A 122 -9.42 -25.95 -6.78
C ILE A 122 -8.65 -27.02 -6.03
N GLU A 123 -8.23 -26.71 -4.81
CA GLU A 123 -7.60 -27.67 -3.89
C GLU A 123 -7.81 -27.25 -2.45
N ALA A 124 -8.19 -28.20 -1.61
CA ALA A 124 -8.32 -28.06 -0.16
C ALA A 124 -7.78 -29.31 0.51
N GLU A 125 -6.60 -29.21 1.08
CA GLU A 125 -6.00 -30.20 1.95
C GLU A 125 -5.78 -29.60 3.35
N GLN A 126 -5.40 -30.44 4.32
CA GLN A 126 -5.13 -29.93 5.66
C GLN A 126 -4.03 -28.85 5.60
N GLY A 127 -4.37 -27.61 5.98
CA GLY A 127 -3.43 -26.49 5.97
C GLY A 127 -3.21 -25.81 4.60
N THR A 128 -3.80 -26.30 3.50
CA THR A 128 -3.66 -25.70 2.16
C THR A 128 -5.02 -25.38 1.56
N GLN A 129 -5.16 -24.17 1.00
CA GLN A 129 -6.32 -23.72 0.23
C GLN A 129 -5.87 -22.96 -1.02
N ILE A 130 -6.24 -23.46 -2.19
CA ILE A 130 -5.91 -22.86 -3.47
C ILE A 130 -7.18 -22.41 -4.17
N TYR A 131 -7.29 -21.11 -4.40
CA TYR A 131 -8.36 -20.48 -5.14
C TYR A 131 -7.84 -19.94 -6.46
N ALA A 132 -8.52 -20.25 -7.56
CA ALA A 132 -8.14 -19.77 -8.89
C ALA A 132 -9.35 -19.40 -9.73
N MET A 133 -9.17 -18.44 -10.63
CA MET A 133 -10.08 -18.17 -11.72
C MET A 133 -9.33 -17.62 -12.94
N PRO A 134 -9.75 -17.92 -14.17
CA PRO A 134 -9.35 -17.16 -15.34
C PRO A 134 -9.90 -15.73 -15.22
N SER A 135 -9.16 -14.74 -15.73
CA SER A 135 -9.71 -13.39 -15.77
C SER A 135 -11.01 -13.35 -16.58
N HIS A 136 -12.06 -12.79 -16.00
CA HIS A 136 -13.33 -12.60 -16.66
C HIS A 136 -13.29 -11.43 -17.67
N TYR A 137 -12.60 -10.34 -17.28
CA TYR A 137 -12.55 -9.12 -18.09
C TYR A 137 -11.32 -9.07 -19.02
N PHE A 138 -10.20 -9.67 -18.62
CA PHE A 138 -8.90 -9.60 -19.31
C PHE A 138 -8.43 -10.99 -19.78
N GLY A 139 -9.36 -11.88 -20.13
CA GLY A 139 -9.06 -13.25 -20.55
C GLY A 139 -8.32 -13.36 -21.92
N ASN A 140 -8.10 -12.24 -22.61
CA ASN A 140 -7.26 -12.11 -23.81
C ASN A 140 -5.84 -11.63 -23.51
N GLU A 141 -5.49 -11.40 -22.24
CA GLU A 141 -4.13 -11.04 -21.84
C GLU A 141 -3.35 -12.28 -21.37
N PRO A 142 -2.13 -12.51 -21.87
CA PRO A 142 -1.29 -13.63 -21.43
C PRO A 142 -0.61 -13.32 -20.08
N LYS A 143 -1.37 -12.77 -19.15
CA LYS A 143 -0.91 -12.30 -17.84
C LYS A 143 -1.72 -12.93 -16.72
N ALA A 144 -1.11 -13.01 -15.56
CA ALA A 144 -1.78 -13.44 -14.33
C ALA A 144 -1.25 -12.67 -13.11
N LYS A 145 -2.05 -12.69 -12.04
CA LYS A 145 -1.67 -12.21 -10.72
C LYS A 145 -1.92 -13.30 -9.70
N ILE A 146 -0.95 -13.51 -8.81
CA ILE A 146 -1.01 -14.52 -7.76
C ILE A 146 -0.57 -13.94 -6.42
N SER A 147 -1.27 -14.31 -5.35
CA SER A 147 -0.90 -14.02 -3.96
C SER A 147 -0.89 -15.33 -3.17
N LEU A 148 0.19 -15.58 -2.46
CA LEU A 148 0.38 -16.74 -1.63
C LEU A 148 0.69 -16.28 -0.20
N GLY A 149 -0.09 -16.75 0.77
CA GLY A 149 0.11 -16.48 2.19
C GLY A 149 0.53 -17.75 2.92
N LEU A 150 1.74 -17.77 3.44
CA LEU A 150 2.27 -18.82 4.29
C LEU A 150 2.10 -18.41 5.75
N GLY A 151 1.28 -19.13 6.51
CA GLY A 151 1.15 -18.94 7.95
C GLY A 151 2.23 -19.68 8.73
N ILE A 152 2.70 -19.12 9.84
CA ILE A 152 3.68 -19.72 10.75
C ILE A 152 3.12 -19.88 12.15
N THR A 153 3.61 -20.92 12.88
CA THR A 153 3.28 -21.13 14.28
C THR A 153 4.56 -21.43 15.08
N PRO A 154 4.81 -20.75 16.22
CA PRO A 154 4.05 -19.62 16.77
C PRO A 154 4.23 -18.35 15.94
N LYS A 155 3.22 -17.47 15.99
CA LYS A 155 3.27 -16.14 15.34
C LYS A 155 4.37 -15.27 15.92
N VAL A 156 4.66 -14.17 15.24
CA VAL A 156 5.54 -13.12 15.78
C VAL A 156 4.76 -12.34 16.86
N GLU A 157 5.20 -12.43 18.12
CA GLU A 157 4.45 -11.86 19.26
C GLU A 157 5.28 -10.90 20.11
N ASP A 158 6.60 -10.94 19.99
CA ASP A 158 7.48 -10.06 20.74
C ASP A 158 8.24 -9.07 19.85
N LEU A 159 8.75 -8.00 20.47
CA LEU A 159 9.44 -6.92 19.81
C LEU A 159 10.71 -7.39 19.07
N ARG A 160 11.49 -8.30 19.68
CA ARG A 160 12.74 -8.79 19.06
C ARG A 160 12.46 -9.54 17.77
N GLN A 161 11.46 -10.43 17.78
CA GLN A 161 11.05 -11.15 16.58
C GLN A 161 10.49 -10.21 15.50
N SER A 162 9.67 -9.23 15.89
CA SER A 162 9.10 -8.25 14.97
C SER A 162 10.19 -7.41 14.28
N VAL A 163 11.15 -6.92 15.05
CA VAL A 163 12.28 -6.15 14.50
C VAL A 163 13.19 -7.03 13.65
N SER A 164 13.45 -8.28 14.07
CA SER A 164 14.24 -9.24 13.28
C SER A 164 13.58 -9.58 11.94
N ALA A 165 12.25 -9.79 11.92
CA ALA A 165 11.50 -10.04 10.69
C ALA A 165 11.57 -8.83 9.73
N THR A 166 11.40 -7.63 10.26
CA THR A 166 11.51 -6.39 9.45
C THR A 166 12.93 -6.21 8.87
N LEU A 167 13.96 -6.42 9.69
CA LEU A 167 15.35 -6.34 9.23
C LEU A 167 15.69 -7.42 8.19
N LEU A 168 15.21 -8.66 8.39
CA LEU A 168 15.34 -9.72 7.38
C LEU A 168 14.67 -9.33 6.06
N GLY A 169 13.51 -8.68 6.10
CA GLY A 169 12.85 -8.12 4.92
C GLY A 169 13.75 -7.11 4.21
N TYR A 170 14.30 -6.12 4.90
CA TYR A 170 15.23 -5.14 4.31
C TYR A 170 16.50 -5.78 3.74
N MET A 171 17.06 -6.78 4.42
CA MET A 171 18.22 -7.52 3.90
C MET A 171 17.86 -8.29 2.63
N SER A 172 16.70 -8.92 2.60
CA SER A 172 16.17 -9.62 1.44
C SER A 172 15.99 -8.67 0.24
N ASP A 173 15.39 -7.50 0.45
CA ASP A 173 15.20 -6.49 -0.61
C ASP A 173 16.53 -6.03 -1.21
N LEU A 174 17.55 -5.83 -0.37
CA LEU A 174 18.89 -5.43 -0.84
C LEU A 174 19.47 -6.41 -1.85
N VAL A 175 19.33 -7.71 -1.60
CA VAL A 175 19.92 -8.74 -2.46
C VAL A 175 19.04 -9.07 -3.67
N GLN A 176 17.75 -8.81 -3.59
CA GLN A 176 16.78 -9.10 -4.65
C GLN A 176 16.67 -8.01 -5.73
N ASN A 177 17.25 -6.84 -5.51
CA ASN A 177 17.19 -5.68 -6.43
C ASN A 177 17.48 -6.04 -7.91
N LYS A 178 18.43 -6.94 -8.17
CA LYS A 178 18.77 -7.35 -9.53
C LYS A 178 17.61 -8.11 -10.20
N ILE A 179 16.98 -9.03 -9.47
CA ILE A 179 15.80 -9.78 -9.97
C ILE A 179 14.66 -8.81 -10.22
N ASP A 180 14.40 -7.91 -9.27
CA ASP A 180 13.30 -6.95 -9.36
C ASP A 180 13.47 -6.00 -10.56
N PHE A 181 14.69 -5.52 -10.79
CA PHE A 181 15.00 -4.70 -11.97
C PHE A 181 14.78 -5.46 -13.28
N GLN A 182 15.29 -6.69 -13.39
CA GLN A 182 15.09 -7.51 -14.58
C GLN A 182 13.61 -7.85 -14.81
N ALA A 183 12.87 -8.19 -13.76
CA ALA A 183 11.45 -8.46 -13.83
C ALA A 183 10.67 -7.23 -14.29
N SER A 184 10.95 -6.04 -13.72
CA SER A 184 10.26 -4.80 -14.07
C SER A 184 10.43 -4.41 -15.54
N ILE A 185 11.63 -4.56 -16.10
CA ILE A 185 11.88 -4.33 -17.54
C ILE A 185 11.07 -5.31 -18.41
N ALA A 186 10.85 -6.53 -17.90
CA ALA A 186 10.06 -7.55 -18.60
C ALA A 186 8.54 -7.40 -18.38
N GLY A 187 8.09 -6.32 -17.73
CA GLY A 187 6.67 -6.09 -17.44
C GLY A 187 6.10 -7.05 -16.39
N MET A 188 6.95 -7.47 -15.44
CA MET A 188 6.62 -8.39 -14.36
C MET A 188 7.03 -7.82 -13.00
N SER A 189 6.38 -8.25 -11.94
CA SER A 189 6.81 -7.96 -10.57
C SER A 189 6.65 -9.18 -9.66
N ALA A 190 7.46 -9.25 -8.61
CA ALA A 190 7.24 -10.19 -7.51
C ALA A 190 7.81 -9.62 -6.22
N SER A 191 7.14 -9.91 -5.11
CA SER A 191 7.57 -9.50 -3.76
C SER A 191 7.51 -10.65 -2.78
N VAL A 192 8.39 -10.60 -1.77
CA VAL A 192 8.39 -11.47 -0.60
C VAL A 192 8.31 -10.55 0.62
N SER A 193 7.20 -10.58 1.33
CA SER A 193 6.93 -9.71 2.46
C SER A 193 6.76 -10.51 3.74
N MET A 194 7.32 -9.99 4.85
CA MET A 194 7.15 -10.58 6.17
C MET A 194 5.91 -9.98 6.84
N ALA A 195 5.07 -10.82 7.42
CA ALA A 195 3.92 -10.44 8.22
C ALA A 195 4.01 -11.05 9.62
N GLU A 196 3.21 -10.58 10.55
CA GLU A 196 3.17 -11.12 11.91
C GLU A 196 2.83 -12.61 11.96
N ASN A 197 2.02 -13.06 11.01
CA ASN A 197 1.54 -14.43 10.89
C ASN A 197 2.30 -15.27 9.85
N GLY A 198 3.34 -14.72 9.19
CA GLY A 198 4.14 -15.49 8.24
C GLY A 198 4.73 -14.70 7.08
N VAL A 199 4.70 -15.29 5.89
CA VAL A 199 5.27 -14.74 4.66
C VAL A 199 4.17 -14.58 3.62
N VAL A 200 4.14 -13.44 2.94
CA VAL A 200 3.28 -13.19 1.79
C VAL A 200 4.14 -13.06 0.54
N LEU A 201 3.86 -13.89 -0.44
CA LEU A 201 4.46 -13.85 -1.76
C LEU A 201 3.42 -13.29 -2.73
N GLN A 202 3.80 -12.36 -3.58
CA GLN A 202 2.94 -11.86 -4.66
C GLN A 202 3.74 -11.82 -5.94
N ALA A 203 3.09 -12.12 -7.05
CA ALA A 203 3.68 -11.92 -8.37
C ALA A 203 2.59 -11.57 -9.39
N ASP A 204 2.96 -10.78 -10.38
CA ASP A 204 2.13 -10.42 -11.51
C ASP A 204 2.96 -10.27 -12.78
N GLY A 205 2.31 -10.38 -13.94
CA GLY A 205 2.90 -10.20 -15.23
C GLY A 205 2.64 -11.36 -16.19
N TYR A 206 3.54 -11.54 -17.17
CA TYR A 206 3.41 -12.56 -18.20
C TYR A 206 3.51 -13.98 -17.63
N THR A 207 2.53 -14.81 -17.92
CA THR A 207 2.35 -16.16 -17.37
C THR A 207 3.55 -17.07 -17.58
N GLN A 208 4.19 -17.00 -18.78
CA GLN A 208 5.31 -17.86 -19.16
C GLN A 208 6.40 -17.91 -18.08
N ASN A 209 6.76 -16.77 -17.50
CA ASN A 209 7.89 -16.66 -16.58
C ASN A 209 7.47 -16.39 -15.11
N LEU A 210 6.17 -16.42 -14.80
CA LEU A 210 5.66 -16.07 -13.47
C LEU A 210 6.14 -17.05 -12.40
N ALA A 211 6.03 -18.35 -12.67
CA ALA A 211 6.51 -19.40 -11.75
C ALA A 211 8.03 -19.32 -11.55
N LYS A 212 8.78 -19.08 -12.66
CA LYS A 212 10.23 -18.91 -12.58
C LYS A 212 10.63 -17.71 -11.72
N LEU A 213 9.97 -16.57 -11.89
CA LEU A 213 10.25 -15.37 -11.12
C LEU A 213 10.01 -15.59 -9.62
N LEU A 214 8.88 -16.21 -9.26
CA LEU A 214 8.59 -16.58 -7.86
C LEU A 214 9.66 -17.52 -7.31
N LYS A 215 10.01 -18.55 -8.04
CA LYS A 215 11.04 -19.52 -7.63
C LYS A 215 12.39 -18.86 -7.41
N ASP A 216 12.84 -18.03 -8.33
CA ASP A 216 14.13 -17.35 -8.24
C ASP A 216 14.18 -16.45 -6.98
N LYS A 217 13.08 -15.73 -6.67
CA LYS A 217 12.98 -14.91 -5.46
C LYS A 217 12.97 -15.77 -4.18
N MET A 218 12.23 -16.87 -4.16
CA MET A 218 12.18 -17.77 -3.01
C MET A 218 13.54 -18.44 -2.75
N VAL A 219 14.19 -18.96 -3.80
CA VAL A 219 15.52 -19.58 -3.68
C VAL A 219 16.54 -18.56 -3.18
N LEU A 220 16.50 -17.33 -3.71
CA LEU A 220 17.39 -16.28 -3.23
C LEU A 220 17.09 -15.94 -1.77
N PHE A 221 15.82 -15.80 -1.36
CA PHE A 221 15.45 -15.57 0.03
C PHE A 221 15.97 -16.68 0.97
N GLN A 222 15.88 -17.94 0.54
CA GLN A 222 16.37 -19.08 1.31
C GLN A 222 17.90 -19.08 1.46
N GLN A 223 18.63 -18.67 0.40
CA GLN A 223 20.06 -18.95 0.26
C GLN A 223 20.97 -17.72 0.37
N PHE A 224 20.44 -16.48 0.38
CA PHE A 224 21.33 -15.33 0.42
C PHE A 224 22.20 -15.31 1.68
N THR A 225 23.43 -14.87 1.51
CA THR A 225 24.41 -14.80 2.61
C THR A 225 24.04 -13.69 3.57
N LEU A 226 23.82 -14.04 4.84
CA LEU A 226 23.69 -13.07 5.92
C LEU A 226 25.08 -12.52 6.25
N SER A 227 25.25 -11.21 6.16
CA SER A 227 26.51 -10.54 6.48
C SER A 227 26.29 -9.33 7.39
N GLU A 228 27.29 -8.96 8.18
CA GLU A 228 27.25 -7.77 9.02
C GLU A 228 27.05 -6.48 8.20
N ASP A 229 27.61 -6.42 6.99
CA ASP A 229 27.44 -5.28 6.09
C ASP A 229 25.99 -5.12 5.64
N THR A 230 25.33 -6.19 5.18
CA THR A 230 23.91 -6.14 4.80
C THR A 230 23.00 -5.89 6.00
N LEU A 231 23.35 -6.41 7.19
CA LEU A 231 22.61 -6.12 8.41
C LEU A 231 22.75 -4.64 8.81
N ALA A 232 23.95 -4.07 8.72
CA ALA A 232 24.19 -2.65 9.00
C ALA A 232 23.37 -1.74 8.05
N GLN A 233 23.35 -2.05 6.75
CA GLN A 233 22.54 -1.34 5.78
C GLN A 233 21.03 -1.47 6.06
N ALA A 234 20.56 -2.65 6.43
CA ALA A 234 19.17 -2.89 6.81
C ALA A 234 18.77 -2.10 8.07
N LYS A 235 19.64 -2.08 9.11
CA LYS A 235 19.44 -1.27 10.32
C LYS A 235 19.34 0.22 9.98
N GLN A 236 20.24 0.72 9.14
CA GLN A 236 20.21 2.11 8.69
C GLN A 236 18.88 2.43 7.97
N ARG A 237 18.45 1.61 7.02
CA ARG A 237 17.18 1.80 6.30
C ARG A 237 15.98 1.81 7.25
N TYR A 238 15.97 0.94 8.25
CA TYR A 238 14.88 0.90 9.23
C TYR A 238 14.87 2.17 10.09
N LEU A 239 16.02 2.60 10.60
CA LEU A 239 16.13 3.86 11.35
C LEU A 239 15.68 5.06 10.53
N GLU A 240 16.11 5.15 9.27
CA GLU A 240 15.65 6.19 8.34
C GLU A 240 14.14 6.15 8.09
N ALA A 241 13.54 4.95 8.03
CA ALA A 241 12.08 4.82 7.90
C ALA A 241 11.34 5.34 9.14
N LEU A 242 11.85 5.07 10.34
CA LEU A 242 11.33 5.62 11.59
C LEU A 242 11.49 7.16 11.63
N ASP A 243 12.65 7.67 11.20
CA ASP A 243 12.91 9.12 11.12
C ASP A 243 11.98 9.82 10.14
N ARG A 244 11.75 9.22 8.97
CA ARG A 244 10.77 9.76 7.99
C ARG A 244 9.38 9.81 8.57
N ALA A 245 8.95 8.76 9.28
CA ALA A 245 7.63 8.71 9.90
C ALA A 245 7.44 9.79 10.99
N GLU A 246 8.51 10.17 11.68
CA GLU A 246 8.49 11.27 12.66
C GLU A 246 8.50 12.66 12.04
N LYS A 247 9.01 12.79 10.81
CA LYS A 247 9.10 14.05 10.05
C LYS A 247 7.96 14.27 9.07
N GLU A 248 7.05 13.30 8.95
CA GLU A 248 5.86 13.43 8.08
C GLU A 248 5.03 14.66 8.45
N ASN A 249 4.20 15.13 7.50
CA ASN A 249 3.30 16.26 7.76
C ASN A 249 2.32 15.96 8.90
N ALA A 250 1.71 17.01 9.43
CA ALA A 250 0.85 16.92 10.62
C ALA A 250 -0.28 15.90 10.46
N LEU A 251 -0.92 15.88 9.29
CA LEU A 251 -2.03 14.96 9.04
C LEU A 251 -1.59 13.50 9.00
N ARG A 252 -0.49 13.19 8.32
CA ARG A 252 0.03 11.83 8.28
C ARG A 252 0.42 11.34 9.68
N GLN A 253 0.99 12.22 10.51
CA GLN A 253 1.29 11.87 11.90
C GLN A 253 0.02 11.62 12.74
N ALA A 254 -1.04 12.44 12.58
CA ALA A 254 -2.31 12.22 13.25
C ALA A 254 -2.98 10.90 12.81
N ASN A 255 -3.04 10.63 11.50
CA ASN A 255 -3.63 9.41 10.95
C ASN A 255 -2.85 8.14 11.32
N ALA A 256 -1.51 8.23 11.38
CA ALA A 256 -0.66 7.10 11.73
C ALA A 256 -0.98 6.50 13.09
N VAL A 257 -1.50 7.28 14.03
CA VAL A 257 -1.88 6.77 15.37
C VAL A 257 -3.04 5.78 15.28
N ILE A 258 -4.07 6.09 14.49
CA ILE A 258 -5.22 5.20 14.28
C ILE A 258 -4.78 3.94 13.53
N THR A 259 -3.93 4.09 12.50
CA THR A 259 -3.35 2.96 11.76
C THR A 259 -2.52 2.05 12.67
N ARG A 260 -1.67 2.61 13.52
CA ARG A 260 -0.88 1.85 14.50
C ARG A 260 -1.77 1.13 15.51
N PHE A 261 -2.83 1.78 15.96
CA PHE A 261 -3.80 1.13 16.85
C PHE A 261 -4.49 -0.06 16.16
N SER A 262 -4.85 0.04 14.89
CA SER A 262 -5.47 -1.05 14.14
C SER A 262 -4.53 -2.20 13.80
N SER A 263 -3.22 -1.96 13.79
CA SER A 263 -2.20 -2.96 13.46
C SER A 263 -1.77 -3.72 14.73
N TYR A 264 -2.10 -4.99 14.82
CA TYR A 264 -1.76 -5.82 15.99
C TYR A 264 -0.78 -6.94 15.61
N PRO A 265 0.27 -7.20 16.41
CA PRO A 265 0.76 -6.38 17.53
C PRO A 265 1.47 -5.10 17.03
N TYR A 266 1.33 -4.00 17.76
CA TYR A 266 2.10 -2.78 17.54
C TYR A 266 3.10 -2.57 18.69
N PHE A 267 4.30 -2.15 18.35
CA PHE A 267 5.35 -1.76 19.30
C PHE A 267 5.72 -0.30 19.09
N GLU A 268 5.90 0.44 20.18
CA GLU A 268 6.25 1.86 20.12
C GLU A 268 7.57 2.09 19.36
N MET A 269 7.61 3.12 18.50
CA MET A 269 8.77 3.41 17.64
C MET A 269 10.08 3.59 18.43
N ALA A 270 10.02 4.19 19.63
CA ALA A 270 11.19 4.32 20.50
C ALA A 270 11.74 2.95 20.94
N LYS A 271 10.86 1.99 21.24
CA LYS A 271 11.27 0.61 21.57
C LYS A 271 11.83 -0.12 20.34
N GLN A 272 11.21 0.09 19.16
CA GLN A 272 11.74 -0.48 17.92
C GLN A 272 13.16 0.04 17.65
N ARG A 273 13.38 1.36 17.77
CA ARG A 273 14.70 2.00 17.59
C ARG A 273 15.76 1.41 18.53
N ALA A 274 15.43 1.29 19.81
CA ALA A 274 16.34 0.69 20.79
C ALA A 274 16.63 -0.80 20.51
N MET A 275 15.64 -1.54 20.00
CA MET A 275 15.80 -2.95 19.66
C MET A 275 16.64 -3.16 18.40
N ILE A 276 16.54 -2.28 17.39
CA ILE A 276 17.35 -2.36 16.15
C ILE A 276 18.84 -2.44 16.46
N GLU A 277 19.32 -1.65 17.42
CA GLU A 277 20.73 -1.67 17.85
C GLU A 277 21.17 -3.04 18.40
N GLN A 278 20.26 -3.76 19.07
CA GLN A 278 20.52 -5.01 19.77
C GLN A 278 20.41 -6.26 18.90
N ILE A 279 19.82 -6.15 17.69
CA ILE A 279 19.67 -7.30 16.79
C ILE A 279 21.02 -7.70 16.21
N SER A 280 21.30 -9.00 16.27
CA SER A 280 22.50 -9.66 15.73
C SER A 280 22.16 -10.50 14.49
N LEU A 281 23.19 -10.94 13.74
CA LEU A 281 23.01 -11.91 12.66
C LEU A 281 22.40 -13.23 13.15
N ALA A 282 22.66 -13.64 14.40
CA ALA A 282 22.04 -14.85 14.97
C ALA A 282 20.52 -14.69 15.11
N ASP A 283 20.04 -13.50 15.52
CA ASP A 283 18.59 -13.21 15.57
C ASP A 283 17.96 -13.27 14.17
N ILE A 284 18.64 -12.73 13.16
CA ILE A 284 18.19 -12.78 11.76
C ILE A 284 18.16 -14.21 11.23
N GLN A 285 19.20 -14.99 11.51
CA GLN A 285 19.26 -16.40 11.12
C GLN A 285 18.13 -17.20 11.76
N GLN A 286 17.90 -17.02 13.05
CA GLN A 286 16.80 -17.69 13.77
C GLN A 286 15.43 -17.32 13.18
N MET A 287 15.23 -16.04 12.82
CA MET A 287 13.99 -15.60 12.19
C MET A 287 13.82 -16.23 10.80
N ARG A 288 14.86 -16.26 9.97
CA ARG A 288 14.81 -16.92 8.65
C ARG A 288 14.50 -18.40 8.77
N GLU A 289 15.13 -19.11 9.69
CA GLU A 289 14.85 -20.53 9.98
C GLU A 289 13.42 -20.74 10.45
N LYS A 290 12.90 -19.85 11.29
CA LYS A 290 11.49 -19.89 11.71
C LYS A 290 10.55 -19.77 10.51
N LEU A 291 10.78 -18.82 9.62
CA LEU A 291 9.95 -18.62 8.43
C LEU A 291 10.03 -19.81 7.45
N LEU A 292 11.21 -20.40 7.29
CA LEU A 292 11.43 -21.52 6.37
C LEU A 292 10.93 -22.88 6.88
N ASN A 293 10.91 -23.09 8.21
CA ASN A 293 10.69 -24.42 8.79
C ASN A 293 9.49 -24.51 9.74
N LYS A 294 8.73 -23.43 9.92
CA LYS A 294 7.56 -23.39 10.81
C LYS A 294 6.29 -22.92 10.10
N ALA A 295 6.29 -23.01 8.76
CA ALA A 295 5.09 -22.79 7.99
C ALA A 295 4.08 -23.92 8.31
N THR A 296 2.83 -23.53 8.59
CA THR A 296 1.75 -24.44 8.97
C THR A 296 0.58 -24.40 8.01
N SER A 297 0.54 -23.40 7.14
CA SER A 297 -0.52 -23.27 6.16
C SER A 297 -0.05 -22.54 4.91
N LEU A 298 -0.70 -22.85 3.80
CA LEU A 298 -0.56 -22.13 2.54
C LEU A 298 -1.94 -21.76 2.02
N ARG A 299 -2.12 -20.48 1.69
CA ARG A 299 -3.32 -20.01 1.00
C ARG A 299 -2.90 -19.32 -0.29
N VAL A 300 -3.58 -19.64 -1.38
CA VAL A 300 -3.28 -19.12 -2.72
C VAL A 300 -4.52 -18.49 -3.33
N LEU A 301 -4.37 -17.32 -3.92
CA LEU A 301 -5.34 -16.67 -4.79
C LEU A 301 -4.66 -16.36 -6.13
N ALA A 302 -5.16 -16.93 -7.22
CA ALA A 302 -4.66 -16.68 -8.57
C ALA A 302 -5.80 -16.22 -9.49
N VAL A 303 -5.53 -15.15 -10.26
CA VAL A 303 -6.48 -14.62 -11.28
C VAL A 303 -5.71 -14.33 -12.56
N GLY A 304 -6.23 -14.77 -13.69
CA GLY A 304 -5.65 -14.50 -15.00
C GLY A 304 -5.36 -15.74 -15.82
N ASN A 305 -4.37 -15.66 -16.70
CA ASN A 305 -4.03 -16.72 -17.68
C ASN A 305 -3.18 -17.85 -17.05
N LEU A 306 -3.68 -18.48 -15.99
CA LEU A 306 -3.09 -19.67 -15.36
C LEU A 306 -4.09 -20.81 -15.35
N SER A 307 -3.66 -22.00 -15.76
CA SER A 307 -4.46 -23.21 -15.56
C SER A 307 -4.41 -23.65 -14.09
N ASP A 308 -5.44 -24.37 -13.64
CA ASP A 308 -5.51 -24.90 -12.28
C ASP A 308 -4.24 -25.74 -11.94
N ASN A 309 -3.72 -26.51 -12.89
CA ASN A 309 -2.50 -27.30 -12.71
C ASN A 309 -1.25 -26.42 -12.53
N GLN A 310 -1.13 -25.31 -13.26
CA GLN A 310 0.00 -24.39 -13.08
C GLN A 310 -0.05 -23.73 -11.71
N VAL A 311 -1.24 -23.34 -11.22
CA VAL A 311 -1.39 -22.76 -9.86
C VAL A 311 -1.01 -23.77 -8.78
N LYS A 312 -1.45 -25.04 -8.91
CA LYS A 312 -1.09 -26.13 -7.99
C LYS A 312 0.43 -26.40 -8.00
N GLN A 313 1.05 -26.41 -9.16
CA GLN A 313 2.50 -26.58 -9.27
C GLN A 313 3.27 -25.46 -8.56
N ILE A 314 2.86 -24.18 -8.73
CA ILE A 314 3.45 -23.05 -8.02
C ILE A 314 3.29 -23.22 -6.51
N ALA A 315 2.12 -23.63 -6.04
CA ALA A 315 1.86 -23.87 -4.63
C ALA A 315 2.79 -24.96 -4.06
N THR A 316 2.94 -26.08 -4.74
CA THR A 316 3.84 -27.19 -4.35
C THR A 316 5.31 -26.74 -4.28
N GLU A 317 5.77 -25.91 -5.23
CA GLU A 317 7.13 -25.35 -5.19
C GLU A 317 7.33 -24.46 -3.96
N VAL A 318 6.33 -23.63 -3.62
CA VAL A 318 6.37 -22.78 -2.42
C VAL A 318 6.41 -23.63 -1.15
N GLU A 319 5.56 -24.63 -1.02
CA GLU A 319 5.54 -25.55 0.14
C GLU A 319 6.87 -26.26 0.33
N THR A 320 7.53 -26.67 -0.76
CA THR A 320 8.84 -27.30 -0.72
C THR A 320 9.91 -26.37 -0.18
N VAL A 321 9.95 -25.11 -0.63
CA VAL A 321 10.96 -24.12 -0.19
C VAL A 321 10.77 -23.75 1.28
N PHE A 322 9.54 -23.58 1.74
CA PHE A 322 9.20 -23.16 3.09
C PHE A 322 8.90 -24.33 4.04
N ASN A 323 9.15 -25.57 3.61
CA ASN A 323 8.92 -26.79 4.42
C ASN A 323 7.59 -26.73 5.18
N ASN A 324 6.49 -26.48 4.44
CA ASN A 324 5.16 -26.31 5.00
C ASN A 324 4.68 -27.60 5.67
N GLN A 325 4.25 -27.50 6.93
CA GLN A 325 3.77 -28.63 7.74
C GLN A 325 2.30 -28.98 7.46
N ASN A 326 1.59 -28.16 6.69
CA ASN A 326 0.19 -28.36 6.29
C ASN A 326 -0.72 -28.77 7.46
N SER A 327 -0.65 -28.06 8.59
CA SER A 327 -1.36 -28.45 9.82
C SER A 327 -2.72 -27.78 9.97
N GLN A 328 -2.82 -26.49 9.72
CA GLN A 328 -4.06 -25.74 9.86
C GLN A 328 -3.99 -24.39 9.14
N ILE A 329 -5.14 -23.91 8.63
CA ILE A 329 -5.26 -22.56 8.11
C ILE A 329 -5.22 -21.58 9.27
N ASP A 330 -4.35 -20.57 9.16
CA ASP A 330 -4.25 -19.47 10.10
C ASP A 330 -4.46 -18.14 9.40
N LEU A 331 -5.44 -17.38 9.91
CA LEU A 331 -5.80 -16.05 9.41
C LEU A 331 -5.18 -14.95 10.29
N GLY A 332 -5.12 -13.74 9.77
CA GLY A 332 -4.66 -12.58 10.52
C GLY A 332 -5.49 -12.31 11.78
N ARG A 333 -4.91 -11.56 12.71
CA ARG A 333 -5.57 -11.13 13.96
C ARG A 333 -5.99 -9.66 13.85
N TYR A 334 -7.01 -9.29 14.61
CA TYR A 334 -7.45 -7.91 14.69
C TYR A 334 -7.97 -7.56 16.09
N LEU A 335 -7.99 -6.28 16.41
CA LEU A 335 -8.61 -5.75 17.63
C LEU A 335 -10.12 -5.62 17.40
N ASP A 336 -10.90 -6.24 18.29
CA ASP A 336 -12.36 -6.09 18.26
C ASP A 336 -12.79 -4.84 19.02
N ILE A 337 -13.35 -3.89 18.29
CA ILE A 337 -13.92 -2.66 18.82
C ILE A 337 -15.45 -2.59 18.72
N ASN A 338 -16.09 -3.62 18.14
CA ASN A 338 -17.50 -3.54 17.73
C ASN A 338 -18.47 -3.25 18.90
N GLN A 339 -18.16 -3.73 20.10
CA GLN A 339 -18.98 -3.45 21.29
C GLN A 339 -18.39 -2.35 22.18
N SER A 340 -17.27 -1.76 21.79
CA SER A 340 -16.59 -0.72 22.58
C SER A 340 -17.35 0.61 22.52
N GLN A 341 -17.42 1.28 23.67
CA GLN A 341 -17.93 2.65 23.81
C GLN A 341 -16.83 3.61 24.29
N ARG A 342 -15.57 3.15 24.25
CA ARG A 342 -14.44 3.98 24.68
C ARG A 342 -14.26 5.14 23.71
N LYS A 343 -13.93 6.28 24.26
CA LYS A 343 -13.59 7.50 23.52
C LYS A 343 -12.14 7.84 23.84
N LEU A 344 -11.30 7.86 22.84
CA LEU A 344 -9.85 7.98 22.99
C LEU A 344 -9.34 9.27 22.37
N ASN A 345 -8.41 9.94 23.06
CA ASN A 345 -7.77 11.16 22.59
C ASN A 345 -6.25 11.06 22.70
N HIS A 346 -5.57 11.00 21.57
CA HIS A 346 -4.12 11.05 21.48
C HIS A 346 -3.68 12.47 21.10
N ILE A 347 -2.70 13.01 21.82
CA ILE A 347 -2.14 14.35 21.59
C ILE A 347 -0.62 14.22 21.45
N LYS A 348 -0.07 14.69 20.34
CA LYS A 348 1.36 14.67 20.08
C LYS A 348 1.85 16.04 19.61
N GLN A 349 2.87 16.58 20.28
CA GLN A 349 3.65 17.69 19.74
C GLN A 349 4.53 17.19 18.59
N ILE A 350 4.53 17.90 17.48
CA ILE A 350 5.28 17.52 16.28
C ILE A 350 6.24 18.64 15.85
N SER A 351 7.20 18.27 15.02
CA SER A 351 8.20 19.21 14.50
C SER A 351 7.73 20.03 13.29
N HIS A 352 6.52 19.80 12.78
CA HIS A 352 5.90 20.54 11.68
C HIS A 352 5.29 21.87 12.16
N GLU A 353 5.10 22.84 11.24
CA GLU A 353 4.46 24.12 11.59
C GLU A 353 2.94 23.98 11.69
N ASP A 354 2.32 23.20 10.80
CA ASP A 354 0.88 23.00 10.75
C ASP A 354 0.40 22.11 11.89
N ASN A 355 -0.86 22.27 12.23
CA ASN A 355 -1.60 21.35 13.07
C ASN A 355 -2.42 20.36 12.25
N ALA A 356 -2.81 19.24 12.87
CA ALA A 356 -3.85 18.38 12.34
C ALA A 356 -4.72 17.80 13.45
N LEU A 357 -6.00 17.67 13.13
CA LEU A 357 -6.96 16.90 13.90
C LEU A 357 -7.55 15.82 13.00
N THR A 358 -7.50 14.60 13.46
CA THR A 358 -8.22 13.47 12.89
C THR A 358 -9.12 12.89 13.96
N ILE A 359 -10.39 12.66 13.62
CA ILE A 359 -11.35 11.99 14.51
C ILE A 359 -12.09 10.92 13.74
N ALA A 360 -12.10 9.71 14.28
CA ALA A 360 -12.75 8.54 13.69
C ALA A 360 -13.88 8.06 14.61
N TYR A 361 -15.04 7.84 14.03
CA TYR A 361 -16.25 7.38 14.68
C TYR A 361 -16.63 6.01 14.15
N PHE A 362 -16.85 5.07 15.05
CA PHE A 362 -17.24 3.70 14.73
C PHE A 362 -18.57 3.38 15.38
N PRO A 363 -19.50 2.73 14.66
CA PRO A 363 -20.79 2.33 15.21
C PRO A 363 -20.62 1.19 16.21
N LYS A 364 -21.60 1.00 17.08
CA LYS A 364 -21.69 -0.13 17.99
C LYS A 364 -22.72 -1.14 17.52
N GLY A 365 -22.37 -2.45 17.54
CA GLY A 365 -23.32 -3.53 17.37
C GLY A 365 -23.79 -3.81 15.93
N TYR A 366 -23.15 -3.20 14.94
CA TYR A 366 -23.37 -3.56 13.53
C TYR A 366 -22.44 -4.71 13.11
N ASP A 367 -22.95 -5.61 12.29
CA ASP A 367 -22.05 -6.52 11.58
C ASP A 367 -21.21 -5.75 10.55
N GLU A 368 -20.17 -6.41 10.02
CA GLU A 368 -19.21 -5.76 9.13
C GLU A 368 -19.87 -5.10 7.91
N LEU A 369 -20.74 -5.81 7.21
CA LEU A 369 -21.37 -5.32 5.98
C LEU A 369 -22.45 -4.28 6.26
N GLN A 370 -23.21 -4.44 7.34
CA GLN A 370 -24.19 -3.44 7.78
C GLN A 370 -23.51 -2.11 8.13
N GLY A 371 -22.40 -2.17 8.89
CA GLY A 371 -21.60 -0.99 9.23
C GLY A 371 -20.99 -0.35 7.99
N LEU A 372 -20.38 -1.17 7.10
CA LEU A 372 -19.73 -0.69 5.88
C LEU A 372 -20.72 -0.05 4.90
N SER A 373 -21.91 -0.64 4.69
CA SER A 373 -22.92 -0.11 3.77
C SER A 373 -23.39 1.28 4.17
N ARG A 374 -23.69 1.47 5.47
CA ARG A 374 -24.12 2.76 6.03
C ARG A 374 -23.00 3.80 6.03
N ALA A 375 -21.80 3.40 6.47
CA ALA A 375 -20.64 4.29 6.47
C ALA A 375 -20.28 4.75 5.05
N SER A 376 -20.34 3.85 4.04
CA SER A 376 -20.02 4.21 2.66
C SER A 376 -21.01 5.22 2.07
N LEU A 377 -22.32 5.00 2.25
CA LEU A 377 -23.32 5.93 1.74
C LEU A 377 -23.26 7.27 2.48
N LEU A 378 -23.11 7.24 3.79
CA LEU A 378 -22.99 8.46 4.60
C LEU A 378 -21.71 9.25 4.25
N LYS A 379 -20.59 8.56 3.99
CA LYS A 379 -19.35 9.18 3.53
C LYS A 379 -19.56 9.92 2.19
N ASP A 380 -20.25 9.31 1.23
CA ASP A 380 -20.49 9.94 -0.07
C ASP A 380 -21.37 11.19 0.05
N ILE A 381 -22.34 11.19 0.98
CA ILE A 381 -23.15 12.36 1.30
C ILE A 381 -22.31 13.46 1.96
N LEU A 382 -21.52 13.12 2.97
CA LEU A 382 -20.83 14.10 3.82
C LEU A 382 -19.54 14.63 3.24
N SER A 383 -18.81 13.86 2.43
CA SER A 383 -17.44 14.19 2.01
C SER A 383 -17.37 15.52 1.27
N ARG A 384 -18.31 15.77 0.35
CA ARG A 384 -18.38 17.03 -0.37
C ARG A 384 -18.80 18.18 0.54
N TRP A 385 -19.79 17.97 1.41
CA TRP A 385 -20.26 19.02 2.33
C TRP A 385 -19.16 19.44 3.31
N TYR A 386 -18.39 18.46 3.80
CA TYR A 386 -17.28 18.69 4.72
C TYR A 386 -16.15 19.47 4.04
N PHE A 387 -15.83 19.09 2.81
CA PHE A 387 -14.82 19.79 2.01
C PHE A 387 -15.24 21.21 1.68
N ASP A 388 -16.47 21.41 1.21
CA ASP A 388 -16.98 22.74 0.82
C ASP A 388 -17.03 23.68 2.04
N ASP A 389 -17.55 23.23 3.19
CA ASP A 389 -17.63 24.05 4.41
C ASP A 389 -16.23 24.37 4.98
N LEU A 390 -15.40 23.37 5.28
CA LEU A 390 -14.17 23.62 6.04
C LEU A 390 -13.01 24.09 5.16
N ARG A 391 -12.93 23.64 3.91
CA ARG A 391 -11.86 24.04 2.99
C ARG A 391 -12.22 25.29 2.19
N THR A 392 -13.39 25.30 1.56
CA THR A 392 -13.76 26.37 0.62
C THR A 392 -14.25 27.61 1.36
N ASP A 393 -15.25 27.44 2.26
CA ASP A 393 -15.89 28.55 2.95
C ASP A 393 -15.06 29.06 4.15
N LYS A 394 -14.54 28.17 4.97
CA LYS A 394 -13.78 28.51 6.18
C LYS A 394 -12.27 28.60 5.96
N GLN A 395 -11.77 28.07 4.84
CA GLN A 395 -10.35 28.16 4.48
C GLN A 395 -9.40 27.65 5.58
N LEU A 396 -9.82 26.62 6.33
CA LEU A 396 -9.02 26.09 7.44
C LEU A 396 -7.69 25.49 6.99
N GLY A 397 -7.61 24.97 5.75
CA GLY A 397 -6.39 24.40 5.22
C GLY A 397 -6.56 23.76 3.85
N TYR A 398 -5.45 23.37 3.26
CA TYR A 398 -5.46 22.71 1.94
C TYR A 398 -5.99 21.28 2.01
N VAL A 399 -5.79 20.58 3.13
CA VAL A 399 -6.16 19.17 3.29
C VAL A 399 -7.31 19.05 4.27
N VAL A 400 -8.50 18.81 3.73
CA VAL A 400 -9.76 18.60 4.46
C VAL A 400 -10.50 17.46 3.76
N TYR A 401 -10.80 16.36 4.47
CA TYR A 401 -11.57 15.27 3.91
C TYR A 401 -12.27 14.40 4.95
N ALA A 402 -13.36 13.79 4.52
CA ALA A 402 -14.07 12.72 5.22
C ALA A 402 -13.97 11.45 4.38
N TYR A 403 -13.69 10.32 5.02
CA TYR A 403 -13.53 9.03 4.34
C TYR A 403 -13.89 7.86 5.26
N ASN A 404 -14.08 6.69 4.65
CA ASN A 404 -14.30 5.45 5.39
C ASN A 404 -13.01 5.02 6.08
N THR A 405 -13.13 4.58 7.32
CA THR A 405 -12.03 3.96 8.08
C THR A 405 -12.48 2.64 8.65
N ARG A 406 -11.53 1.80 9.07
CA ARG A 406 -11.85 0.48 9.60
C ARG A 406 -10.83 0.04 10.65
N ILE A 407 -11.33 -0.61 11.70
CA ILE A 407 -10.52 -1.35 12.68
C ILE A 407 -11.11 -2.76 12.77
N GLY A 408 -10.31 -3.77 12.43
CA GLY A 408 -10.79 -5.14 12.32
C GLY A 408 -11.94 -5.29 11.32
N THR A 409 -13.09 -5.73 11.80
CA THR A 409 -14.34 -5.88 11.04
C THR A 409 -15.29 -4.68 11.19
N THR A 410 -14.95 -3.69 12.02
CA THR A 410 -15.82 -2.53 12.28
C THR A 410 -15.45 -1.38 11.36
N SER A 411 -16.37 -1.00 10.48
CA SER A 411 -16.24 0.14 9.57
C SER A 411 -16.88 1.39 10.16
N GLY A 412 -16.21 2.54 10.00
CA GLY A 412 -16.65 3.83 10.49
C GLY A 412 -16.27 4.98 9.56
N LEU A 413 -16.43 6.20 10.05
CA LEU A 413 -16.11 7.42 9.33
C LEU A 413 -14.99 8.17 10.03
N GLN A 414 -14.07 8.72 9.24
CA GLN A 414 -12.97 9.53 9.70
C GLN A 414 -13.00 10.90 9.05
N PHE A 415 -12.84 11.93 9.88
CA PHE A 415 -12.77 13.33 9.48
C PHE A 415 -11.40 13.87 9.82
N SER A 416 -10.76 14.51 8.84
CA SER A 416 -9.37 14.92 8.96
C SER A 416 -9.15 16.30 8.38
N VAL A 417 -8.46 17.15 9.14
CA VAL A 417 -8.07 18.50 8.73
C VAL A 417 -6.60 18.73 9.07
N GLN A 418 -5.82 19.24 8.11
CA GLN A 418 -4.52 19.86 8.37
C GLN A 418 -4.63 21.35 8.11
N SER A 419 -4.17 22.15 9.07
CA SER A 419 -4.32 23.61 9.03
C SER A 419 -3.01 24.32 9.41
N PRO A 420 -2.58 25.31 8.59
CA PRO A 420 -1.51 26.24 8.95
C PRO A 420 -2.00 27.41 9.80
N THR A 421 -3.33 27.58 9.97
CA THR A 421 -3.93 28.79 10.58
C THR A 421 -4.82 28.49 11.78
N ALA A 422 -5.34 27.25 11.92
CA ALA A 422 -6.22 26.87 13.01
C ALA A 422 -5.57 25.85 13.94
N SER A 423 -5.85 25.99 15.23
CA SER A 423 -5.46 25.03 16.26
C SER A 423 -6.35 23.77 16.22
N PRO A 424 -5.92 22.63 16.79
CA PRO A 424 -6.80 21.46 16.94
C PRO A 424 -8.12 21.78 17.65
N LYS A 425 -8.11 22.71 18.61
CA LYS A 425 -9.32 23.18 19.30
C LYS A 425 -10.30 23.86 18.34
N GLU A 426 -9.82 24.77 17.52
CA GLU A 426 -10.66 25.48 16.52
C GLU A 426 -11.17 24.51 15.46
N ILE A 427 -10.32 23.59 14.97
CA ILE A 427 -10.75 22.55 14.04
C ILE A 427 -11.87 21.70 14.64
N MET A 428 -11.77 21.31 15.92
CA MET A 428 -12.81 20.54 16.59
C MET A 428 -14.12 21.33 16.72
N GLN A 429 -14.07 22.62 17.04
CA GLN A 429 -15.25 23.49 17.09
C GLN A 429 -15.96 23.57 15.72
N HIS A 430 -15.18 23.65 14.63
CA HIS A 430 -15.73 23.61 13.28
C HIS A 430 -16.37 22.24 12.96
N ASN A 431 -15.73 21.14 13.36
CA ASN A 431 -16.30 19.81 13.22
C ASN A 431 -17.63 19.66 13.97
N GLU A 432 -17.70 20.07 15.24
CA GLU A 432 -18.93 19.99 16.04
C GLU A 432 -20.07 20.80 15.43
N ARG A 433 -19.78 22.00 14.93
CA ARG A 433 -20.76 22.81 14.21
C ARG A 433 -21.21 22.09 12.92
N PHE A 434 -20.26 21.64 12.11
CA PHE A 434 -20.52 20.91 10.86
C PHE A 434 -21.42 19.70 11.11
N PHE A 435 -21.14 18.90 12.13
CA PHE A 435 -21.94 17.70 12.42
C PHE A 435 -23.39 18.05 12.75
N LYS A 436 -23.64 19.12 13.52
CA LYS A 436 -25.01 19.57 13.83
C LYS A 436 -25.75 20.08 12.59
N GLU A 437 -25.07 20.92 11.80
CA GLU A 437 -25.64 21.47 10.57
C GLU A 437 -25.91 20.38 9.53
N SER A 438 -25.01 19.41 9.40
CA SER A 438 -25.16 18.28 8.48
C SER A 438 -26.31 17.36 8.88
N LEU A 439 -26.56 17.15 10.17
CA LEU A 439 -27.75 16.41 10.61
C LEU A 439 -29.04 17.11 10.16
N ALA A 440 -29.12 18.43 10.36
CA ALA A 440 -30.28 19.20 9.91
C ALA A 440 -30.45 19.14 8.37
N LYS A 441 -29.36 19.26 7.63
CA LYS A 441 -29.33 19.15 6.18
C LYS A 441 -29.74 17.75 5.69
N LEU A 442 -29.27 16.70 6.35
CA LEU A 442 -29.63 15.32 6.03
C LEU A 442 -31.13 15.05 6.32
N ASN A 443 -31.67 15.60 7.43
CA ASN A 443 -33.09 15.53 7.73
C ASN A 443 -33.95 16.22 6.67
N ALA A 444 -33.51 17.38 6.16
CA ALA A 444 -34.20 18.16 5.15
C ALA A 444 -34.04 17.60 3.72
N MET A 445 -33.08 16.68 3.50
CA MET A 445 -32.81 16.08 2.19
C MET A 445 -34.06 15.41 1.62
N SER A 446 -34.37 15.67 0.36
CA SER A 446 -35.47 15.00 -0.32
C SER A 446 -35.17 13.51 -0.60
N THR A 447 -36.22 12.71 -0.76
CA THR A 447 -36.03 11.31 -1.16
C THR A 447 -35.31 11.19 -2.50
N GLU A 448 -35.63 12.07 -3.45
CA GLU A 448 -34.98 12.09 -4.77
C GLU A 448 -33.46 12.38 -4.65
N GLU A 449 -33.05 13.31 -3.82
CA GLU A 449 -31.65 13.62 -3.61
C GLU A 449 -30.92 12.46 -2.92
N PHE A 450 -31.54 11.83 -1.94
CA PHE A 450 -31.00 10.63 -1.29
C PHE A 450 -30.79 9.49 -2.28
N GLU A 451 -31.79 9.24 -3.16
CA GLU A 451 -31.68 8.21 -4.20
C GLU A 451 -30.53 8.47 -5.18
N LYS A 452 -30.22 9.74 -5.49
CA LYS A 452 -29.08 10.08 -6.35
C LYS A 452 -27.74 9.66 -5.71
N TYR A 453 -27.57 9.90 -4.40
CA TYR A 453 -26.37 9.43 -3.69
C TYR A 453 -26.28 7.91 -3.67
N ARG A 454 -27.39 7.23 -3.37
CA ARG A 454 -27.44 5.77 -3.34
C ARG A 454 -27.14 5.17 -4.73
N ALA A 455 -27.73 5.72 -5.78
CA ALA A 455 -27.48 5.29 -7.15
C ALA A 455 -26.03 5.52 -7.58
N SER A 456 -25.44 6.67 -7.24
CA SER A 456 -24.04 6.97 -7.53
C SER A 456 -23.08 5.99 -6.84
N LEU A 457 -23.32 5.65 -5.56
CA LEU A 457 -22.52 4.65 -4.87
C LEU A 457 -22.64 3.26 -5.51
N LEU A 458 -23.85 2.87 -5.90
CA LEU A 458 -24.09 1.59 -6.58
C LEU A 458 -23.37 1.54 -7.94
N GLU A 459 -23.39 2.64 -8.70
CA GLU A 459 -22.68 2.75 -9.98
C GLU A 459 -21.16 2.55 -9.78
N VAL A 460 -20.56 3.22 -8.80
CA VAL A 460 -19.13 3.06 -8.48
C VAL A 460 -18.81 1.61 -8.10
N LEU A 461 -19.62 0.97 -7.25
CA LEU A 461 -19.40 -0.42 -6.82
C LEU A 461 -19.61 -1.43 -7.95
N GLN A 462 -20.49 -1.14 -8.91
CA GLN A 462 -20.79 -2.00 -10.06
C GLN A 462 -19.90 -1.72 -11.28
N HIS A 463 -19.03 -0.70 -11.17
CA HIS A 463 -18.10 -0.39 -12.25
C HIS A 463 -17.20 -1.60 -12.53
N LYS A 464 -17.02 -1.89 -13.83
CA LYS A 464 -16.16 -3.01 -14.26
C LYS A 464 -14.69 -2.66 -14.00
N PRO A 465 -13.89 -3.64 -13.60
CA PRO A 465 -12.45 -3.43 -13.51
C PRO A 465 -11.84 -2.94 -14.83
N GLU A 466 -10.93 -2.00 -14.76
CA GLU A 466 -10.21 -1.43 -15.91
C GLU A 466 -8.84 -2.11 -16.14
N SER A 467 -8.43 -2.98 -15.22
CA SER A 467 -7.18 -3.74 -15.30
C SER A 467 -7.29 -5.05 -14.53
N LEU A 468 -6.42 -6.00 -14.86
CA LEU A 468 -6.28 -7.26 -14.12
C LEU A 468 -5.99 -7.01 -12.63
N ASP A 469 -5.25 -5.94 -12.30
CA ASP A 469 -5.00 -5.55 -10.92
C ASP A 469 -6.28 -5.17 -10.17
N GLN A 470 -7.18 -4.42 -10.80
CA GLN A 470 -8.47 -4.06 -10.21
C GLN A 470 -9.38 -5.29 -10.06
N GLU A 471 -9.41 -6.18 -11.06
CA GLU A 471 -10.16 -7.44 -10.97
C GLU A 471 -9.65 -8.32 -9.82
N PHE A 472 -8.34 -8.48 -9.70
CA PHE A 472 -7.72 -9.22 -8.59
C PHE A 472 -8.05 -8.59 -7.23
N ALA A 473 -7.99 -7.25 -7.14
CA ALA A 473 -8.24 -6.51 -5.90
C ALA A 473 -9.67 -6.70 -5.37
N GLU A 474 -10.65 -6.99 -6.23
CA GLU A 474 -12.03 -7.29 -5.80
C GLU A 474 -12.11 -8.50 -4.87
N PHE A 475 -11.17 -9.45 -4.99
CA PHE A 475 -11.17 -10.71 -4.24
C PHE A 475 -10.22 -10.73 -3.04
N VAL A 476 -9.26 -9.79 -2.97
CA VAL A 476 -8.22 -9.80 -1.93
C VAL A 476 -8.79 -9.68 -0.52
N THR A 477 -9.81 -8.87 -0.32
CA THR A 477 -10.44 -8.70 1.01
C THR A 477 -11.09 -9.99 1.47
N ASP A 478 -11.87 -10.65 0.62
CA ASP A 478 -12.48 -11.94 0.92
C ASP A 478 -11.42 -13.01 1.18
N PHE A 479 -10.42 -13.08 0.32
CA PHE A 479 -9.31 -14.02 0.49
C PHE A 479 -8.59 -13.80 1.82
N SER A 480 -8.19 -12.56 2.16
CA SER A 480 -7.44 -12.27 3.38
C SER A 480 -8.21 -12.61 4.66
N ARG A 481 -9.54 -12.59 4.61
CA ARG A 481 -10.43 -12.87 5.73
C ARG A 481 -10.98 -14.31 5.76
N GLY A 482 -10.56 -15.14 4.83
CA GLY A 482 -11.03 -16.52 4.76
C GLY A 482 -12.45 -16.70 4.21
N ASN A 483 -13.03 -15.67 3.60
CA ASN A 483 -14.31 -15.78 2.90
C ASN A 483 -14.12 -16.47 1.54
N GLY A 484 -14.12 -17.79 1.53
CA GLY A 484 -13.99 -18.58 0.30
C GLY A 484 -15.18 -18.51 -0.66
N GLN A 485 -16.26 -17.79 -0.30
CA GLN A 485 -17.39 -17.54 -1.18
C GLN A 485 -17.17 -16.37 -2.14
N PHE A 486 -16.24 -15.48 -1.83
CA PHE A 486 -15.95 -14.27 -2.62
C PHE A 486 -17.23 -13.48 -2.97
N ASP A 487 -18.08 -13.22 -1.98
CA ASP A 487 -19.39 -12.62 -2.15
C ASP A 487 -19.60 -11.32 -1.37
N HIS A 488 -18.54 -10.81 -0.72
CA HIS A 488 -18.58 -9.59 0.09
C HIS A 488 -19.09 -8.37 -0.69
N LYS A 489 -18.56 -8.15 -1.90
CA LYS A 489 -19.00 -7.06 -2.79
C LYS A 489 -20.46 -7.19 -3.19
N ALA A 490 -20.89 -8.40 -3.56
CA ALA A 490 -22.27 -8.66 -3.96
C ALA A 490 -23.25 -8.42 -2.79
N LYS A 491 -22.94 -8.93 -1.61
CA LYS A 491 -23.74 -8.71 -0.38
C LYS A 491 -23.78 -7.23 0.01
N LEU A 492 -22.66 -6.51 -0.11
CA LEU A 492 -22.60 -5.08 0.14
C LEU A 492 -23.54 -4.30 -0.79
N ILE A 493 -23.53 -4.61 -2.08
CA ILE A 493 -24.42 -3.99 -3.08
C ILE A 493 -25.89 -4.23 -2.71
N GLU A 494 -26.26 -5.45 -2.34
CA GLU A 494 -27.65 -5.77 -1.96
C GLU A 494 -28.08 -5.03 -0.69
N LEU A 495 -27.22 -4.89 0.30
CA LEU A 495 -27.49 -4.09 1.50
C LEU A 495 -27.69 -2.61 1.14
N ILE A 496 -26.81 -2.03 0.30
CA ILE A 496 -26.92 -0.62 -0.10
C ILE A 496 -28.23 -0.36 -0.85
N LYS A 497 -28.69 -1.28 -1.72
CA LYS A 497 -29.99 -1.16 -2.41
C LYS A 497 -31.18 -1.04 -1.45
N GLN A 498 -31.07 -1.66 -0.27
CA GLN A 498 -32.14 -1.68 0.73
C GLN A 498 -32.07 -0.50 1.71
N LEU A 499 -30.97 0.26 1.76
CA LEU A 499 -30.81 1.38 2.68
C LEU A 499 -31.83 2.47 2.40
N THR A 500 -32.48 2.91 3.44
CA THR A 500 -33.37 4.06 3.43
C THR A 500 -32.69 5.32 3.97
N LYS A 501 -33.26 6.49 3.71
CA LYS A 501 -32.80 7.74 4.33
C LYS A 501 -32.84 7.66 5.86
N GLN A 502 -33.86 6.98 6.43
CA GLN A 502 -33.98 6.81 7.88
C GLN A 502 -32.82 5.97 8.45
N ASP A 503 -32.42 4.88 7.79
CA ASP A 503 -31.26 4.09 8.21
C ASP A 503 -29.99 4.93 8.33
N ILE A 504 -29.80 5.87 7.41
CA ILE A 504 -28.62 6.76 7.41
C ILE A 504 -28.74 7.85 8.47
N LEU A 505 -29.94 8.38 8.72
CA LEU A 505 -30.19 9.32 9.81
C LEU A 505 -29.93 8.68 11.17
N ASP A 506 -30.45 7.47 11.41
CA ASP A 506 -30.25 6.74 12.66
C ASP A 506 -28.77 6.39 12.87
N PHE A 507 -28.09 5.94 11.81
CA PHE A 507 -26.66 5.66 11.86
C PHE A 507 -25.83 6.91 12.16
N TYR A 508 -26.17 8.05 11.54
CA TYR A 508 -25.52 9.33 11.80
C TYR A 508 -25.73 9.80 13.23
N GLN A 509 -26.98 9.76 13.70
CA GLN A 509 -27.36 10.15 15.06
C GLN A 509 -26.58 9.32 16.08
N GLN A 510 -26.64 8.00 15.99
CA GLN A 510 -26.00 7.09 16.94
C GLN A 510 -24.47 7.18 16.92
N THR A 511 -23.88 7.23 15.72
CA THR A 511 -22.43 7.08 15.55
C THR A 511 -21.69 8.40 15.79
N ILE A 512 -22.19 9.51 15.22
CA ILE A 512 -21.48 10.81 15.22
C ILE A 512 -22.03 11.75 16.29
N ILE A 513 -23.35 11.88 16.43
CA ILE A 513 -23.95 12.84 17.36
C ILE A 513 -23.93 12.30 18.78
N ASP A 514 -24.50 11.13 19.02
CA ASP A 514 -24.60 10.52 20.35
C ASP A 514 -23.30 9.79 20.75
N GLN A 515 -22.48 9.44 19.76
CA GLN A 515 -21.20 8.75 19.96
C GLN A 515 -21.36 7.49 20.83
N THR A 516 -22.33 6.64 20.48
CA THR A 516 -22.65 5.43 21.26
C THR A 516 -21.64 4.31 21.09
N GLY A 517 -20.78 4.38 20.07
CA GLY A 517 -19.73 3.42 19.76
C GLY A 517 -18.33 3.89 20.13
N PHE A 518 -17.34 3.35 19.45
CA PHE A 518 -15.93 3.67 19.66
C PHE A 518 -15.54 4.95 18.91
N VAL A 519 -14.82 5.85 19.61
CA VAL A 519 -14.32 7.09 19.00
C VAL A 519 -12.84 7.23 19.25
N PHE A 520 -12.06 7.56 18.21
CA PHE A 520 -10.65 7.83 18.34
C PHE A 520 -10.28 9.18 17.73
N ALA A 521 -9.89 10.14 18.57
CA ALA A 521 -9.34 11.42 18.17
C ALA A 521 -7.81 11.41 18.26
N SER A 522 -7.14 11.97 17.26
CA SER A 522 -5.69 12.18 17.24
C SER A 522 -5.37 13.61 16.84
N GLN A 523 -4.60 14.29 17.69
CA GLN A 523 -4.21 15.68 17.53
C GLN A 523 -2.69 15.77 17.35
N ALA A 524 -2.26 16.22 16.18
CA ALA A 524 -0.88 16.58 15.92
C ALA A 524 -0.74 18.10 16.07
N VAL A 525 -0.01 18.52 17.09
CA VAL A 525 0.13 19.93 17.43
C VAL A 525 1.46 20.46 16.90
N GLY A 526 1.40 21.41 15.98
CA GLY A 526 2.57 22.02 15.35
C GLY A 526 3.33 22.97 16.27
N LYS A 527 4.48 23.43 15.79
CA LYS A 527 5.36 24.34 16.56
C LYS A 527 4.84 25.76 16.71
N ASN A 528 3.88 26.20 15.86
CA ASN A 528 3.41 27.58 15.88
C ASN A 528 2.64 27.88 17.18
N PRO A 529 3.19 28.65 18.12
CA PRO A 529 2.58 28.88 19.44
C PRO A 529 1.25 29.65 19.37
N LYS A 530 0.99 30.35 18.27
CA LYS A 530 -0.26 31.13 18.10
C LYS A 530 -1.48 30.24 17.88
N ILE A 531 -1.26 29.01 17.40
CA ILE A 531 -2.32 28.06 17.04
C ILE A 531 -2.11 26.66 17.70
N SER A 532 -1.37 26.56 18.80
CA SER A 532 -1.02 25.29 19.46
C SER A 532 -2.05 24.81 20.50
N GLN A 533 -3.27 25.37 20.52
CA GLN A 533 -4.29 24.99 21.49
C GLN A 533 -4.88 23.61 21.15
N VAL A 534 -4.79 22.69 22.11
CA VAL A 534 -5.39 21.36 21.99
C VAL A 534 -6.90 21.40 22.19
N ALA A 535 -7.63 20.50 21.54
CA ALA A 535 -9.04 20.27 21.83
C ALA A 535 -9.17 19.46 23.12
N GLU A 536 -9.84 20.03 24.12
CA GLU A 536 -10.24 19.31 25.33
C GLU A 536 -11.53 18.54 25.04
N LEU A 537 -11.42 17.21 24.93
CA LEU A 537 -12.54 16.33 24.61
C LEU A 537 -13.09 15.73 25.92
N LYS A 538 -14.24 16.23 26.38
CA LYS A 538 -14.86 15.74 27.60
C LYS A 538 -15.28 14.27 27.48
N GLY A 539 -14.94 13.46 28.49
CA GLY A 539 -15.27 12.03 28.49
C GLY A 539 -14.35 11.16 27.64
N PHE A 540 -13.28 11.73 27.06
CA PHE A 540 -12.26 10.97 26.33
C PHE A 540 -11.11 10.58 27.25
N GLU A 541 -10.67 9.33 27.12
CA GLU A 541 -9.48 8.81 27.77
C GLU A 541 -8.23 9.32 27.02
N LYS A 542 -7.24 9.81 27.75
CA LYS A 542 -5.96 10.20 27.16
C LYS A 542 -5.15 8.98 26.79
N VAL A 543 -4.68 8.93 25.55
CA VAL A 543 -3.81 7.86 25.03
C VAL A 543 -2.37 8.31 25.10
N GLU A 544 -1.58 7.68 25.96
CA GLU A 544 -0.13 7.94 26.06
C GLU A 544 0.70 6.93 25.28
N SER A 545 0.23 5.69 25.18
CA SER A 545 0.88 4.61 24.43
C SER A 545 -0.16 3.77 23.70
N VAL A 546 0.01 3.65 22.39
CA VAL A 546 -0.83 2.81 21.53
C VAL A 546 -0.62 1.33 21.85
N GLU A 547 0.62 0.91 22.10
CA GLU A 547 0.96 -0.45 22.49
C GLU A 547 0.27 -0.86 23.81
N ALA A 548 0.30 0.03 24.81
CA ALA A 548 -0.39 -0.24 26.07
C ALA A 548 -1.91 -0.28 25.90
N LEU A 549 -2.45 0.60 25.04
CA LEU A 549 -3.87 0.67 24.76
C LEU A 549 -4.41 -0.61 24.13
N GLN A 550 -3.66 -1.24 23.20
CA GLN A 550 -4.07 -2.47 22.53
C GLN A 550 -4.35 -3.61 23.52
N LYS A 551 -3.64 -3.66 24.66
CA LYS A 551 -3.83 -4.67 25.72
C LYS A 551 -5.21 -4.63 26.36
N GLY A 552 -5.94 -3.53 26.22
CA GLY A 552 -7.29 -3.35 26.76
C GLY A 552 -8.43 -3.80 25.81
N PHE A 553 -8.11 -4.42 24.67
CA PHE A 553 -9.09 -4.88 23.68
C PHE A 553 -8.98 -6.38 23.44
N GLU A 554 -10.12 -6.99 23.11
CA GLU A 554 -10.15 -8.37 22.68
C GLU A 554 -9.47 -8.52 21.31
N ILE A 555 -8.67 -9.58 21.17
CA ILE A 555 -8.00 -9.94 19.92
C ILE A 555 -8.77 -11.09 19.31
N LYS A 556 -9.29 -10.87 18.09
CA LYS A 556 -9.99 -11.90 17.32
C LYS A 556 -9.20 -12.30 16.08
N ARG A 557 -9.58 -13.42 15.48
CA ARG A 557 -9.10 -13.89 14.16
C ARG A 557 -10.18 -13.64 13.11
N TYR A 558 -9.76 -13.36 11.90
CA TYR A 558 -10.65 -13.27 10.75
C TYR A 558 -11.31 -14.61 10.42
#